data_90daa3532542f90672a617fed10bc190
#
_entry.id   90daa3532542f90672a617fed10bc190
#
_cell.length_a   1.000
_cell.length_b   1.000
_cell.length_c   1.000
_cell.angle_alpha   90.00
_cell.angle_beta   90.00
_cell.angle_gamma   90.00
#
_symmetry.space_group_name_H-M   'P 1'
#
loop_
_entity.id
_entity.type
_entity.pdbx_description
1 polymer ?
#
loop_
_entity_poly.entity_id
_entity_poly.type
_entity_poly.pdbx_seq_one_letter_code
_entity_poly.pdbx_strand_id
1 'polypeptide(L)'
;MSKIFKIQEKISNLLYPPVCGICGKIAPKGICVKCNVELKKQAEANILQKEEIQEKYFEELMYIFKYEGQARKLILDYKFNEKSYKYKTFVNFLLNNKKIFENIKKYDKIIPVPISKKRYKERGYNQSLLIAKEISKQMQYKANIENKQKEKINLELVNNCLIKTKNIIEQSKLNKEERQNNIQGVYSLQNLQKITNQKILLVDDIYTTGSTVNECSKILKQAYPKKIGVLVLAKD
;
A
#
# COMPACT_ATOMS: atom_id res chain seq x y z
N MET A 1 -12.52 -14.15 12.83
CA MET A 1 -13.48 -13.87 11.71
C MET A 1 -14.70 -14.76 11.87
N SER A 2 -15.91 -14.17 11.98
CA SER A 2 -17.15 -14.93 12.21
C SER A 2 -17.47 -15.86 11.04
N LYS A 3 -18.15 -17.01 11.32
CA LYS A 3 -18.66 -17.94 10.28
C LYS A 3 -19.48 -17.20 9.20
N ILE A 4 -20.24 -16.18 9.60
CA ILE A 4 -21.08 -15.34 8.73
C ILE A 4 -20.24 -14.63 7.66
N PHE A 5 -19.09 -14.05 8.02
CA PHE A 5 -18.22 -13.36 7.07
C PHE A 5 -17.64 -14.29 6.01
N LYS A 6 -17.28 -15.53 6.39
CA LYS A 6 -16.81 -16.55 5.43
C LYS A 6 -17.91 -17.00 4.46
N ILE A 7 -19.16 -17.04 4.91
CA ILE A 7 -20.32 -17.41 4.08
C ILE A 7 -20.61 -16.28 3.08
N GLN A 8 -20.63 -15.03 3.53
CA GLN A 8 -20.81 -13.86 2.65
C GLN A 8 -19.72 -13.76 1.59
N GLU A 9 -18.44 -14.01 1.95
CA GLU A 9 -17.33 -14.02 1.01
C GLU A 9 -17.46 -15.17 -0.03
N LYS A 10 -17.93 -16.35 0.37
CA LYS A 10 -18.21 -17.47 -0.56
C LYS A 10 -19.35 -17.15 -1.52
N ILE A 11 -20.45 -16.58 -1.04
CA ILE A 11 -21.59 -16.19 -1.89
C ILE A 11 -21.17 -15.08 -2.85
N SER A 12 -20.46 -14.06 -2.37
CA SER A 12 -19.93 -12.99 -3.22
C SER A 12 -19.00 -13.52 -4.30
N ASN A 13 -18.12 -14.47 -3.97
CA ASN A 13 -17.20 -15.07 -4.95
C ASN A 13 -17.91 -16.00 -5.96
N LEU A 14 -19.10 -16.50 -5.64
CA LEU A 14 -19.91 -17.27 -6.57
C LEU A 14 -20.57 -16.38 -7.62
N LEU A 15 -21.09 -15.23 -7.20
CA LEU A 15 -21.74 -14.25 -8.08
C LEU A 15 -20.72 -13.39 -8.85
N TYR A 16 -19.61 -13.04 -8.20
CA TYR A 16 -18.53 -12.21 -8.74
C TYR A 16 -17.18 -12.90 -8.49
N PRO A 17 -16.84 -13.92 -9.27
CA PRO A 17 -15.59 -14.64 -9.08
C PRO A 17 -14.39 -13.72 -9.23
N PRO A 18 -13.38 -13.83 -8.35
CA PRO A 18 -12.19 -13.01 -8.47
C PRO A 18 -11.48 -13.28 -9.81
N VAL A 19 -11.10 -12.20 -10.48
CA VAL A 19 -10.48 -12.25 -11.81
C VAL A 19 -9.02 -11.81 -11.75
N CYS A 20 -8.24 -12.28 -12.71
CA CYS A 20 -6.87 -11.83 -12.93
C CYS A 20 -6.85 -10.34 -13.27
N GLY A 21 -6.15 -9.52 -12.48
CA GLY A 21 -6.05 -8.08 -12.69
C GLY A 21 -5.37 -7.68 -14.01
N ILE A 22 -4.73 -8.62 -14.73
CA ILE A 22 -4.04 -8.35 -15.99
C ILE A 22 -4.90 -8.76 -17.19
N CYS A 23 -5.37 -10.01 -17.25
CA CYS A 23 -6.06 -10.55 -18.43
C CYS A 23 -7.56 -10.75 -18.24
N GLY A 24 -8.13 -10.50 -17.07
CA GLY A 24 -9.56 -10.65 -16.79
C GLY A 24 -10.07 -12.09 -16.60
N LYS A 25 -9.26 -13.13 -16.83
CA LYS A 25 -9.66 -14.53 -16.60
C LYS A 25 -9.92 -14.80 -15.12
N ILE A 26 -10.84 -15.70 -14.81
CA ILE A 26 -11.10 -16.12 -13.42
C ILE A 26 -9.80 -16.60 -12.77
N ALA A 27 -9.48 -16.03 -11.63
CA ALA A 27 -8.26 -16.32 -10.87
C ALA A 27 -8.50 -16.07 -9.37
N PRO A 28 -8.71 -17.12 -8.56
CA PRO A 28 -9.05 -16.99 -7.13
C PRO A 28 -8.07 -16.16 -6.32
N LYS A 29 -6.81 -16.08 -6.75
CA LYS A 29 -5.75 -15.28 -6.11
C LYS A 29 -5.58 -13.88 -6.74
N GLY A 30 -6.51 -13.44 -7.61
CA GLY A 30 -6.41 -12.13 -8.29
C GLY A 30 -5.36 -12.05 -9.40
N ILE A 31 -4.62 -13.14 -9.66
CA ILE A 31 -3.69 -13.27 -10.78
C ILE A 31 -3.63 -14.74 -11.26
N CYS A 32 -3.70 -14.96 -12.56
CA CYS A 32 -3.57 -16.30 -13.15
C CYS A 32 -2.09 -16.70 -13.30
N VAL A 33 -1.83 -18.00 -13.46
CA VAL A 33 -0.45 -18.54 -13.54
C VAL A 33 0.36 -17.86 -14.64
N LYS A 34 -0.20 -17.75 -15.87
CA LYS A 34 0.49 -17.14 -17.02
C LYS A 34 0.90 -15.69 -16.72
N CYS A 35 -0.06 -14.86 -16.28
CA CYS A 35 0.22 -13.45 -15.98
C CYS A 35 1.16 -13.27 -14.78
N ASN A 36 1.11 -14.19 -13.82
CA ASN A 36 2.04 -14.17 -12.69
C ASN A 36 3.49 -14.42 -13.14
N VAL A 37 3.71 -15.38 -14.05
CA VAL A 37 5.03 -15.65 -14.62
C VAL A 37 5.57 -14.44 -15.38
N GLU A 38 4.74 -13.83 -16.24
CA GLU A 38 5.14 -12.64 -17.01
C GLU A 38 5.44 -11.42 -16.12
N LEU A 39 4.59 -11.16 -15.13
CA LEU A 39 4.80 -10.03 -14.22
C LEU A 39 6.02 -10.26 -13.31
N LYS A 40 6.32 -11.52 -12.95
CA LYS A 40 7.53 -11.87 -12.19
C LYS A 40 8.82 -11.48 -12.90
N LYS A 41 8.86 -11.51 -14.22
CA LYS A 41 10.04 -11.08 -14.99
C LYS A 41 10.35 -9.59 -14.81
N GLN A 42 9.34 -8.77 -14.46
CA GLN A 42 9.46 -7.33 -14.23
C GLN A 42 9.55 -6.99 -12.74
N ALA A 43 9.37 -7.98 -11.87
CA ALA A 43 9.35 -7.77 -10.44
C ALA A 43 10.74 -7.95 -9.85
N GLU A 44 11.27 -6.89 -9.28
CA GLU A 44 12.47 -6.90 -8.49
C GLU A 44 12.18 -6.28 -7.13
N ALA A 45 12.20 -7.10 -6.08
CA ALA A 45 11.96 -6.61 -4.73
C ALA A 45 13.16 -5.81 -4.23
N ASN A 46 12.97 -4.52 -4.12
CA ASN A 46 13.95 -3.57 -3.61
C ASN A 46 13.56 -3.08 -2.23
N ILE A 47 14.55 -3.01 -1.35
CA ILE A 47 14.44 -2.45 -0.01
C ILE A 47 15.63 -1.51 0.16
N LEU A 48 15.37 -0.21 0.01
CA LEU A 48 16.35 0.85 0.20
C LEU A 48 16.36 1.25 1.67
N GLN A 49 17.55 1.32 2.27
CA GLN A 49 17.74 1.75 3.66
C GLN A 49 17.98 3.27 3.71
N LYS A 50 18.03 3.83 4.92
CA LYS A 50 18.12 5.27 5.16
C LYS A 50 19.30 5.92 4.43
N GLU A 51 20.42 5.23 4.35
CA GLU A 51 21.65 5.70 3.70
C GLU A 51 21.44 5.92 2.18
N GLU A 52 20.58 5.12 1.56
CA GLU A 52 20.27 5.18 0.13
C GLU A 52 19.17 6.20 -0.21
N ILE A 53 18.32 6.56 0.79
CA ILE A 53 17.16 7.44 0.57
C ILE A 53 17.36 8.86 1.06
N GLN A 54 18.49 9.22 1.55
CA GLN A 54 18.97 10.51 2.12
C GLN A 54 17.89 11.58 2.39
N GLU A 55 18.04 12.36 3.47
CA GLU A 55 17.17 13.51 3.81
C GLU A 55 15.65 13.24 3.86
N LYS A 56 15.22 12.02 4.20
CA LYS A 56 13.80 11.66 4.34
C LYS A 56 13.41 11.43 5.80
N TYR A 57 12.11 11.59 6.08
CA TYR A 57 11.52 11.37 7.41
C TYR A 57 11.14 9.89 7.65
N PHE A 58 11.54 8.97 6.78
CA PHE A 58 11.37 7.52 6.92
C PHE A 58 12.71 6.81 6.76
N GLU A 59 12.83 5.61 7.30
CA GLU A 59 14.09 4.86 7.39
C GLU A 59 14.24 3.76 6.33
N GLU A 60 13.15 3.41 5.64
CA GLU A 60 13.14 2.29 4.70
C GLU A 60 12.10 2.50 3.60
N LEU A 61 12.45 2.20 2.36
CA LEU A 61 11.55 2.22 1.20
C LEU A 61 11.52 0.84 0.55
N MET A 62 10.34 0.22 0.51
CA MET A 62 10.09 -1.06 -0.15
C MET A 62 9.26 -0.88 -1.41
N TYR A 63 9.65 -1.51 -2.50
CA TYR A 63 8.88 -1.57 -3.74
C TYR A 63 9.20 -2.85 -4.52
N ILE A 64 8.33 -3.22 -5.47
CA ILE A 64 8.46 -4.47 -6.21
C ILE A 64 8.58 -4.27 -7.73
N PHE A 65 8.17 -3.11 -8.25
CA PHE A 65 8.23 -2.80 -9.67
C PHE A 65 8.99 -1.50 -9.93
N LYS A 66 9.66 -1.42 -11.08
CA LYS A 66 9.93 -0.15 -11.74
C LYS A 66 8.62 0.35 -12.36
N TYR A 67 8.38 1.67 -12.34
CA TYR A 67 7.15 2.27 -12.88
C TYR A 67 7.18 2.35 -14.40
N GLU A 68 7.30 1.20 -15.07
CA GLU A 68 7.38 1.07 -16.52
C GLU A 68 6.61 -0.16 -17.05
N GLY A 69 6.49 -0.31 -18.35
CA GLY A 69 5.95 -1.50 -18.99
C GLY A 69 4.56 -1.93 -18.51
N GLN A 70 4.39 -3.21 -18.25
CA GLN A 70 3.12 -3.80 -17.80
C GLN A 70 2.76 -3.35 -16.37
N ALA A 71 3.75 -3.16 -15.50
CA ALA A 71 3.51 -2.69 -14.14
C ALA A 71 2.87 -1.31 -14.14
N ARG A 72 3.40 -0.37 -14.96
CA ARG A 72 2.82 0.96 -15.15
C ARG A 72 1.38 0.89 -15.66
N LYS A 73 1.11 0.09 -16.70
CA LYS A 73 -0.24 -0.09 -17.25
C LYS A 73 -1.21 -0.61 -16.18
N LEU A 74 -0.80 -1.63 -15.42
CA LEU A 74 -1.61 -2.22 -14.36
C LEU A 74 -1.95 -1.21 -13.26
N ILE A 75 -0.99 -0.37 -12.87
CA ILE A 75 -1.19 0.67 -11.85
C ILE A 75 -2.06 1.80 -12.37
N LEU A 76 -1.91 2.23 -13.63
CA LEU A 76 -2.79 3.22 -14.25
C LEU A 76 -4.23 2.74 -14.33
N ASP A 77 -4.44 1.49 -14.74
CA ASP A 77 -5.76 0.86 -14.74
C ASP A 77 -6.39 0.85 -13.34
N TYR A 78 -5.57 0.55 -12.31
CA TYR A 78 -6.00 0.58 -10.92
C TYR A 78 -6.37 2.00 -10.44
N LYS A 79 -5.71 3.03 -10.96
CA LYS A 79 -5.97 4.42 -10.56
C LYS A 79 -7.17 5.07 -11.24
N PHE A 80 -7.41 4.75 -12.52
CA PHE A 80 -8.26 5.58 -13.37
C PHE A 80 -9.40 4.82 -14.08
N ASN A 81 -9.38 3.51 -14.10
CA ASN A 81 -10.31 2.71 -14.89
C ASN A 81 -11.29 1.89 -14.05
N GLU A 82 -11.66 2.36 -12.85
CA GLU A 82 -12.61 1.71 -11.92
C GLU A 82 -12.27 0.23 -11.58
N LYS A 83 -11.05 -0.20 -11.88
CA LYS A 83 -10.59 -1.58 -11.67
C LYS A 83 -10.02 -1.76 -10.26
N SER A 84 -10.79 -1.36 -9.23
CA SER A 84 -10.36 -1.43 -7.83
C SER A 84 -9.88 -2.84 -7.43
N TYR A 85 -10.51 -3.90 -7.95
CA TYR A 85 -10.18 -5.31 -7.66
C TYR A 85 -8.70 -5.69 -7.88
N LYS A 86 -7.97 -4.90 -8.67
CA LYS A 86 -6.53 -5.12 -8.94
C LYS A 86 -5.64 -5.01 -7.71
N TYR A 87 -6.10 -4.40 -6.60
CA TYR A 87 -5.35 -4.41 -5.35
C TYR A 87 -5.02 -5.84 -4.89
N LYS A 88 -5.90 -6.81 -5.13
CA LYS A 88 -5.65 -8.22 -4.79
C LYS A 88 -4.46 -8.80 -5.55
N THR A 89 -4.33 -8.46 -6.84
CA THR A 89 -3.18 -8.84 -7.67
C THR A 89 -1.87 -8.32 -7.07
N PHE A 90 -1.82 -7.02 -6.74
CA PHE A 90 -0.63 -6.40 -6.18
C PHE A 90 -0.25 -6.99 -4.83
N VAL A 91 -1.21 -7.12 -3.91
CA VAL A 91 -0.96 -7.64 -2.57
C VAL A 91 -0.51 -9.10 -2.63
N ASN A 92 -1.13 -9.92 -3.49
CA ASN A 92 -0.67 -11.29 -3.70
C ASN A 92 0.79 -11.33 -4.18
N PHE A 93 1.15 -10.42 -5.08
CA PHE A 93 2.52 -10.30 -5.59
C PHE A 93 3.52 -9.90 -4.49
N LEU A 94 3.19 -8.87 -3.71
CA LEU A 94 3.99 -8.39 -2.58
C LEU A 94 4.21 -9.49 -1.53
N LEU A 95 3.14 -10.15 -1.09
CA LEU A 95 3.20 -11.13 0.00
C LEU A 95 3.73 -12.51 -0.42
N ASN A 96 3.81 -12.79 -1.72
CA ASN A 96 4.52 -13.97 -2.25
C ASN A 96 6.03 -13.71 -2.43
N ASN A 97 6.48 -12.48 -2.33
CA ASN A 97 7.91 -12.16 -2.31
C ASN A 97 8.44 -12.28 -0.87
N LYS A 98 9.32 -13.26 -0.64
CA LYS A 98 9.86 -13.55 0.70
C LYS A 98 10.55 -12.33 1.33
N LYS A 99 11.35 -11.59 0.55
CA LYS A 99 12.09 -10.41 1.05
C LYS A 99 11.13 -9.32 1.55
N ILE A 100 10.10 -9.00 0.79
CA ILE A 100 9.06 -8.01 1.17
C ILE A 100 8.24 -8.52 2.35
N PHE A 101 7.79 -9.78 2.31
CA PHE A 101 6.98 -10.38 3.37
C PHE A 101 7.68 -10.34 4.74
N GLU A 102 8.95 -10.78 4.81
CA GLU A 102 9.73 -10.78 6.06
C GLU A 102 9.99 -9.34 6.58
N ASN A 103 10.08 -8.35 5.69
CA ASN A 103 10.21 -6.96 6.13
C ASN A 103 8.90 -6.39 6.63
N ILE A 104 7.77 -6.69 6.00
CA ILE A 104 6.44 -6.24 6.48
C ILE A 104 6.15 -6.77 7.88
N LYS A 105 6.57 -7.99 8.22
CA LYS A 105 6.42 -8.58 9.59
C LYS A 105 7.06 -7.75 10.71
N LYS A 106 8.03 -6.91 10.40
CA LYS A 106 8.75 -6.08 11.38
C LYS A 106 7.95 -4.88 11.87
N TYR A 107 6.78 -4.60 11.27
CA TYR A 107 5.95 -3.44 11.57
C TYR A 107 4.74 -3.81 12.42
N ASP A 108 4.33 -2.86 13.28
CA ASP A 108 3.19 -3.02 14.19
C ASP A 108 1.89 -2.46 13.59
N LYS A 109 2.01 -1.32 12.87
CA LYS A 109 0.88 -0.58 12.29
C LYS A 109 1.09 -0.35 10.80
N ILE A 110 0.01 -0.49 10.02
CA ILE A 110 0.00 -0.15 8.60
C ILE A 110 -0.94 1.03 8.37
N ILE A 111 -0.44 2.09 7.73
CA ILE A 111 -1.14 3.35 7.52
C ILE A 111 -1.19 3.65 6.02
N PRO A 112 -2.38 3.82 5.42
CA PRO A 112 -2.48 4.24 4.04
C PRO A 112 -2.28 5.76 3.91
N VAL A 113 -1.60 6.19 2.86
CA VAL A 113 -1.59 7.60 2.45
C VAL A 113 -3.02 8.03 2.11
N PRO A 114 -3.57 9.11 2.74
CA PRO A 114 -4.91 9.56 2.46
C PRO A 114 -4.98 10.34 1.14
N ILE A 115 -6.09 10.18 0.41
CA ILE A 115 -6.40 10.97 -0.78
C ILE A 115 -7.35 12.12 -0.46
N SER A 116 -7.41 13.14 -1.34
CA SER A 116 -8.36 14.25 -1.17
C SER A 116 -9.80 13.80 -1.42
N LYS A 117 -10.77 14.54 -0.85
CA LYS A 117 -12.21 14.32 -1.11
C LYS A 117 -12.53 14.37 -2.61
N LYS A 118 -11.88 15.28 -3.36
CA LYS A 118 -12.03 15.37 -4.83
C LYS A 118 -11.61 14.06 -5.50
N ARG A 119 -10.39 13.57 -5.22
CA ARG A 119 -9.91 12.30 -5.80
C ARG A 119 -10.73 11.10 -5.36
N TYR A 120 -11.25 11.10 -4.13
CA TYR A 120 -12.15 10.05 -3.67
C TYR A 120 -13.46 10.02 -4.49
N LYS A 121 -14.05 11.20 -4.78
CA LYS A 121 -15.24 11.29 -5.64
C LYS A 121 -14.97 10.84 -7.07
N GLU A 122 -13.81 11.19 -7.62
CA GLU A 122 -13.40 10.83 -8.98
C GLU A 122 -13.11 9.32 -9.14
N ARG A 123 -12.56 8.67 -8.12
CA ARG A 123 -12.07 7.28 -8.18
C ARG A 123 -12.97 6.26 -7.49
N GLY A 124 -13.86 6.73 -6.61
CA GLY A 124 -14.70 5.87 -5.78
C GLY A 124 -13.99 5.21 -4.59
N TYR A 125 -12.66 5.26 -4.53
CA TYR A 125 -11.86 4.59 -3.48
C TYR A 125 -10.49 5.23 -3.27
N ASN A 126 -9.89 4.93 -2.12
CA ASN A 126 -8.49 5.22 -1.85
C ASN A 126 -7.65 3.96 -2.16
N GLN A 127 -6.75 4.05 -3.12
CA GLN A 127 -5.88 2.98 -3.58
C GLN A 127 -5.00 2.43 -2.46
N SER A 128 -4.33 3.31 -1.75
CA SER A 128 -3.42 2.95 -0.67
C SER A 128 -4.15 2.27 0.48
N LEU A 129 -5.41 2.66 0.75
CA LEU A 129 -6.27 2.03 1.76
C LEU A 129 -6.65 0.59 1.37
N LEU A 130 -7.03 0.34 0.12
CA LEU A 130 -7.37 -1.02 -0.32
C LEU A 130 -6.17 -1.96 -0.21
N ILE A 131 -4.97 -1.50 -0.60
CA ILE A 131 -3.72 -2.24 -0.48
C ILE A 131 -3.41 -2.52 0.99
N ALA A 132 -3.40 -1.48 1.85
CA ALA A 132 -3.09 -1.61 3.27
C ALA A 132 -4.06 -2.55 4.01
N LYS A 133 -5.36 -2.43 3.71
CA LYS A 133 -6.41 -3.29 4.29
C LYS A 133 -6.21 -4.75 3.93
N GLU A 134 -5.91 -5.03 2.67
CA GLU A 134 -5.70 -6.40 2.21
C GLU A 134 -4.40 -7.00 2.75
N ILE A 135 -3.31 -6.21 2.81
CA ILE A 135 -2.05 -6.65 3.45
C ILE A 135 -2.32 -7.01 4.92
N SER A 136 -2.93 -6.12 5.70
CA SER A 136 -3.24 -6.40 7.11
C SER A 136 -4.10 -7.65 7.28
N LYS A 137 -5.15 -7.82 6.44
CA LYS A 137 -6.01 -9.01 6.44
C LYS A 137 -5.23 -10.30 6.18
N GLN A 138 -4.38 -10.30 5.14
CA GLN A 138 -3.62 -11.51 4.76
C GLN A 138 -2.50 -11.83 5.76
N MET A 139 -1.85 -10.81 6.34
CA MET A 139 -0.84 -11.00 7.38
C MET A 139 -1.46 -11.64 8.63
N GLN A 140 -2.62 -11.16 9.08
CA GLN A 140 -3.35 -11.76 10.21
C GLN A 140 -3.83 -13.18 9.91
N TYR A 141 -4.27 -13.45 8.68
CA TYR A 141 -4.69 -14.79 8.27
C TYR A 141 -3.52 -15.78 8.29
N LYS A 142 -2.36 -15.40 7.76
CA LYS A 142 -1.14 -16.23 7.80
C LYS A 142 -0.68 -16.48 9.23
N ALA A 143 -0.71 -15.47 10.10
CA ALA A 143 -0.41 -15.63 11.52
C ALA A 143 -1.27 -16.71 12.21
N ASN A 144 -2.56 -16.75 11.88
CA ASN A 144 -3.50 -17.73 12.45
C ASN A 144 -3.30 -19.16 11.93
N ILE A 145 -2.76 -19.33 10.71
CA ILE A 145 -2.47 -20.65 10.14
C ILE A 145 -1.11 -21.18 10.63
N GLU A 146 -0.11 -20.31 10.69
CA GLU A 146 1.26 -20.65 11.08
C GLU A 146 1.43 -20.81 12.61
N ASN A 147 0.34 -20.75 13.39
CA ASN A 147 0.31 -20.89 14.87
C ASN A 147 1.03 -22.12 15.46
N LYS A 148 1.72 -22.91 14.64
CA LYS A 148 2.69 -23.94 15.09
C LYS A 148 4.09 -23.38 15.41
N GLN A 149 4.36 -22.10 15.12
CA GLN A 149 5.63 -21.44 15.40
C GLN A 149 5.41 -20.04 15.97
N LYS A 150 6.01 -19.80 17.11
CA LYS A 150 6.00 -18.72 18.11
C LYS A 150 6.00 -17.23 17.65
N GLU A 151 5.83 -16.86 16.38
CA GLU A 151 5.87 -15.48 15.92
C GLU A 151 4.46 -14.90 15.75
N LYS A 152 4.06 -14.03 16.64
CA LYS A 152 2.79 -13.28 16.57
C LYS A 152 2.93 -12.15 15.55
N ILE A 153 2.47 -12.36 14.30
CA ILE A 153 2.34 -11.27 13.33
C ILE A 153 1.14 -10.41 13.74
N ASN A 154 1.37 -9.17 14.12
CA ASN A 154 0.32 -8.25 14.56
C ASN A 154 0.41 -6.93 13.80
N LEU A 155 0.15 -6.95 12.48
CA LEU A 155 0.10 -5.76 11.65
C LEU A 155 -1.32 -5.18 11.64
N GLU A 156 -1.57 -4.17 12.45
CA GLU A 156 -2.88 -3.54 12.58
C GLU A 156 -3.05 -2.38 11.57
N LEU A 157 -4.21 -2.36 10.88
CA LEU A 157 -4.58 -1.24 10.03
C LEU A 157 -5.05 -0.04 10.85
N VAL A 158 -4.38 1.10 10.68
CA VAL A 158 -4.77 2.39 11.26
C VAL A 158 -5.04 3.39 10.13
N ASN A 159 -6.31 3.62 9.80
CA ASN A 159 -6.74 4.44 8.67
C ASN A 159 -7.30 5.82 9.03
N ASN A 160 -7.27 6.18 10.31
CA ASN A 160 -7.88 7.40 10.86
C ASN A 160 -6.90 8.26 11.68
N CYS A 161 -5.60 8.07 11.51
CA CYS A 161 -4.60 8.90 12.17
C CYS A 161 -4.00 9.96 11.23
N LEU A 162 -3.84 9.68 9.96
CA LEU A 162 -3.33 10.61 8.96
C LEU A 162 -4.47 11.08 8.05
N ILE A 163 -4.67 12.40 7.95
CA ILE A 163 -5.77 13.01 7.20
C ILE A 163 -5.22 14.00 6.19
N LYS A 164 -5.81 14.03 4.99
CA LYS A 164 -5.55 15.06 3.99
C LYS A 164 -6.53 16.21 4.14
N THR A 165 -6.06 17.37 4.58
CA THR A 165 -6.88 18.54 4.93
C THR A 165 -7.13 19.50 3.78
N LYS A 166 -6.20 19.61 2.82
CA LYS A 166 -6.29 20.53 1.67
C LYS A 166 -6.29 19.78 0.35
N ASN A 167 -7.03 20.30 -0.64
CA ASN A 167 -6.89 19.89 -2.02
C ASN A 167 -5.64 20.56 -2.61
N ILE A 168 -4.74 19.76 -3.17
CA ILE A 168 -3.56 20.25 -3.87
C ILE A 168 -3.91 20.44 -5.35
N ILE A 169 -3.33 21.45 -6.01
CA ILE A 169 -3.32 21.56 -7.47
C ILE A 169 -2.69 20.30 -8.07
N GLU A 170 -3.22 19.82 -9.18
CA GLU A 170 -2.78 18.54 -9.77
C GLU A 170 -1.28 18.52 -10.01
N GLN A 171 -0.59 17.61 -9.36
CA GLN A 171 0.89 17.46 -9.42
C GLN A 171 1.42 17.17 -10.83
N SER A 172 0.56 16.69 -11.74
CA SER A 172 0.91 16.45 -13.15
C SER A 172 1.27 17.72 -13.91
N LYS A 173 0.86 18.91 -13.42
CA LYS A 173 1.09 20.22 -14.02
C LYS A 173 2.25 21.00 -13.38
N LEU A 174 2.90 20.44 -12.33
CA LEU A 174 3.91 21.13 -11.54
C LEU A 174 5.30 20.54 -11.78
N ASN A 175 6.34 21.39 -11.74
CA ASN A 175 7.73 20.95 -11.71
C ASN A 175 8.12 20.36 -10.34
N LYS A 176 9.38 19.90 -10.19
CA LYS A 176 9.83 19.18 -8.99
C LYS A 176 9.81 20.06 -7.73
N GLU A 177 10.19 21.33 -7.83
CA GLU A 177 10.22 22.30 -6.71
C GLU A 177 8.81 22.73 -6.31
N GLU A 178 7.96 23.02 -7.28
CA GLU A 178 6.55 23.33 -7.06
C GLU A 178 5.79 22.18 -6.38
N ARG A 179 6.15 20.92 -6.69
CA ARG A 179 5.58 19.74 -6.01
C ARG A 179 5.95 19.69 -4.52
N GLN A 180 7.18 20.06 -4.15
CA GLN A 180 7.62 20.11 -2.75
C GLN A 180 6.87 21.19 -1.97
N ASN A 181 6.76 22.40 -2.51
CA ASN A 181 6.09 23.52 -1.87
C ASN A 181 4.57 23.33 -1.75
N ASN A 182 3.96 22.66 -2.72
CA ASN A 182 2.50 22.44 -2.78
C ASN A 182 2.01 21.36 -1.78
N ILE A 183 2.90 20.60 -1.16
CA ILE A 183 2.56 19.50 -0.24
C ILE A 183 2.64 19.91 1.23
N GLN A 184 3.34 21.01 1.57
CA GLN A 184 3.49 21.46 2.96
C GLN A 184 2.13 21.85 3.59
N GLY A 185 1.86 21.29 4.78
CA GLY A 185 0.64 21.58 5.54
C GLY A 185 -0.65 20.99 4.96
N VAL A 186 -0.53 20.04 4.02
CA VAL A 186 -1.67 19.36 3.38
C VAL A 186 -2.18 18.20 4.21
N TYR A 187 -1.35 17.66 5.09
CA TYR A 187 -1.69 16.54 5.95
C TYR A 187 -1.73 16.98 7.41
N SER A 188 -2.59 16.35 8.19
CA SER A 188 -2.68 16.51 9.64
C SER A 188 -2.77 15.17 10.34
N LEU A 189 -2.39 15.15 11.62
CA LEU A 189 -2.37 13.97 12.45
C LEU A 189 -3.50 14.03 13.47
N GLN A 190 -4.18 12.88 13.64
CA GLN A 190 -5.19 12.65 14.68
C GLN A 190 -4.90 11.32 15.38
N ASN A 191 -5.50 11.13 16.57
CA ASN A 191 -5.38 9.85 17.31
C ASN A 191 -3.93 9.37 17.50
N LEU A 192 -3.02 10.30 17.86
CA LEU A 192 -1.58 10.05 17.98
C LEU A 192 -1.26 8.83 18.83
N GLN A 193 -2.03 8.62 19.92
CA GLN A 193 -1.84 7.50 20.85
C GLN A 193 -1.85 6.12 20.19
N LYS A 194 -2.49 5.98 19.02
CA LYS A 194 -2.53 4.70 18.30
C LYS A 194 -1.20 4.31 17.65
N ILE A 195 -0.32 5.28 17.44
CA ILE A 195 0.91 5.11 16.68
C ILE A 195 2.17 5.51 17.45
N THR A 196 2.01 6.11 18.64
CA THR A 196 3.11 6.45 19.54
C THR A 196 3.88 5.18 19.91
N ASN A 197 5.20 5.25 19.81
CA ASN A 197 6.12 4.15 20.14
C ASN A 197 5.88 2.85 19.30
N GLN A 198 5.28 2.96 18.11
CA GLN A 198 5.02 1.85 17.19
C GLN A 198 5.95 1.90 15.97
N LYS A 199 6.18 0.76 15.35
CA LYS A 199 6.83 0.67 14.02
C LYS A 199 5.75 0.77 12.95
N ILE A 200 5.81 1.82 12.13
CA ILE A 200 4.78 2.19 11.16
C ILE A 200 5.21 1.80 9.76
N LEU A 201 4.34 1.13 9.02
CA LEU A 201 4.43 0.91 7.59
C LEU A 201 3.46 1.85 6.87
N LEU A 202 3.98 2.91 6.25
CA LEU A 202 3.21 3.82 5.41
C LEU A 202 3.06 3.23 4.00
N VAL A 203 1.84 3.18 3.47
CA VAL A 203 1.55 2.57 2.16
C VAL A 203 1.07 3.61 1.16
N ASP A 204 1.68 3.63 -0.02
CA ASP A 204 1.20 4.39 -1.19
C ASP A 204 1.26 3.51 -2.45
N ASP A 205 0.79 4.03 -3.58
CA ASP A 205 0.78 3.29 -4.85
C ASP A 205 2.09 3.45 -5.65
N ILE A 206 2.63 4.67 -5.78
CA ILE A 206 3.82 4.96 -6.57
C ILE A 206 4.73 5.94 -5.83
N TYR A 207 6.03 5.66 -5.87
CA TYR A 207 7.08 6.56 -5.47
C TYR A 207 7.70 7.21 -6.72
N THR A 208 7.45 8.49 -6.91
CA THR A 208 8.13 9.30 -7.94
C THR A 208 9.22 10.16 -7.30
N THR A 209 8.94 11.37 -6.89
CA THR A 209 9.85 12.23 -6.12
C THR A 209 9.91 11.87 -4.63
N GLY A 210 8.97 11.07 -4.15
CA GLY A 210 8.81 10.75 -2.74
C GLY A 210 8.20 11.86 -1.89
N SER A 211 7.85 13.02 -2.48
CA SER A 211 7.33 14.18 -1.74
C SER A 211 6.11 13.85 -0.88
N THR A 212 5.16 13.06 -1.40
CA THR A 212 3.94 12.66 -0.68
C THR A 212 4.27 11.84 0.56
N VAL A 213 5.01 10.75 0.39
CA VAL A 213 5.35 9.85 1.52
C VAL A 213 6.30 10.52 2.51
N ASN A 214 7.16 11.42 2.03
CA ASN A 214 8.05 12.17 2.90
C ASN A 214 7.29 13.17 3.80
N GLU A 215 6.35 13.93 3.24
CA GLU A 215 5.50 14.83 4.02
C GLU A 215 4.60 14.06 5.00
N CYS A 216 3.98 12.96 4.56
CA CYS A 216 3.23 12.08 5.44
C CYS A 216 4.10 11.56 6.60
N SER A 217 5.33 11.14 6.30
CA SER A 217 6.27 10.65 7.33
C SER A 217 6.70 11.75 8.28
N LYS A 218 6.93 12.98 7.79
CA LYS A 218 7.20 14.16 8.62
C LYS A 218 6.08 14.40 9.64
N ILE A 219 4.84 14.35 9.19
CA ILE A 219 3.67 14.50 10.06
C ILE A 219 3.56 13.33 11.07
N LEU A 220 3.79 12.09 10.62
CA LEU A 220 3.78 10.91 11.49
C LEU A 220 4.87 10.95 12.59
N LYS A 221 6.03 11.57 12.31
CA LYS A 221 7.10 11.75 13.32
C LYS A 221 6.66 12.55 14.56
N GLN A 222 5.62 13.38 14.44
CA GLN A 222 5.04 14.13 15.56
C GLN A 222 4.43 13.22 16.64
N ALA A 223 4.11 11.98 16.32
CA ALA A 223 3.64 10.98 17.29
C ALA A 223 4.76 10.13 17.89
N TYR A 224 6.02 10.46 17.64
CA TYR A 224 7.19 9.73 18.16
C TYR A 224 7.15 8.20 17.88
N PRO A 225 6.96 7.76 16.63
CA PRO A 225 7.04 6.35 16.29
C PRO A 225 8.46 5.81 16.45
N LYS A 226 8.61 4.52 16.71
CA LYS A 226 9.93 3.84 16.77
C LYS A 226 10.64 3.81 15.42
N LYS A 227 9.87 3.57 14.36
CA LYS A 227 10.36 3.46 12.98
C LYS A 227 9.23 3.81 12.00
N ILE A 228 9.55 4.43 10.87
CA ILE A 228 8.67 4.58 9.73
C ILE A 228 9.32 3.94 8.51
N GLY A 229 8.67 2.91 7.94
CA GLY A 229 9.00 2.40 6.63
C GLY A 229 7.91 2.76 5.63
N VAL A 230 8.27 2.80 4.36
CA VAL A 230 7.37 3.08 3.25
C VAL A 230 7.28 1.85 2.35
N LEU A 231 6.06 1.48 1.96
CA LEU A 231 5.80 0.45 0.97
C LEU A 231 5.01 1.06 -0.19
N VAL A 232 5.53 0.90 -1.40
CA VAL A 232 4.84 1.28 -2.64
C VAL A 232 4.84 0.11 -3.63
N LEU A 233 3.95 0.16 -4.62
CA LEU A 233 3.92 -0.86 -5.67
C LEU A 233 5.08 -0.67 -6.63
N ALA A 234 5.34 0.58 -7.02
CA ALA A 234 6.39 0.89 -7.98
C ALA A 234 7.14 2.17 -7.64
N LYS A 235 8.42 2.20 -8.04
CA LYS A 235 9.29 3.38 -8.01
C LYS A 235 9.61 3.81 -9.45
N ASP A 236 9.55 5.13 -9.69
CA ASP A 236 9.97 5.79 -10.92
C ASP A 236 11.47 6.06 -10.89
#